data_bc43ab6dc4fc973463aa6bb553c2792c
#
_entry.id   bc43ab6dc4fc973463aa6bb553c2792c
#
_cell.length_a   1.000
_cell.length_b   1.000
_cell.length_c   1.000
_cell.angle_alpha   90.00
_cell.angle_beta   90.00
_cell.angle_gamma   90.00
#
_symmetry.space_group_name_H-M   'P 1'
#
loop_
_entity.id
_entity.type
_entity.pdbx_description
1 polymer ?
#
loop_
_entity_poly.entity_id
_entity_poly.type
_entity_poly.pdbx_seq_one_letter_code
_entity_poly.pdbx_strand_id
1 'polypeptide(L)'
;MVRKLTHFKKEKGYAVFCPAGQVSFDEMAELVSCAVVLCRRQKIKKLLIDSTELHGFKTPGISERYNLAERMAQEAASLVKIAHVASPEWVRSGEFDVEVARNRGLDAKNFNSESEAVKWLLKEQVSNRLA
;
A
#
# COMPACT_ATOMS: atom_id res chain seq x y z
N MET A 1 -8.65 17.74 -5.02
CA MET A 1 -8.32 18.43 -3.76
C MET A 1 -7.68 17.43 -2.79
N VAL A 2 -6.59 17.84 -2.19
CA VAL A 2 -5.89 16.95 -1.26
C VAL A 2 -6.62 16.96 0.08
N ARG A 3 -7.14 15.80 0.47
CA ARG A 3 -7.77 15.65 1.77
C ARG A 3 -6.66 15.48 2.81
N LYS A 4 -6.80 16.18 3.94
CA LYS A 4 -5.87 15.97 5.03
C LYS A 4 -6.05 14.55 5.58
N LEU A 5 -4.98 13.76 5.59
CA LEU A 5 -5.05 12.41 6.07
C LEU A 5 -4.76 12.34 7.56
N THR A 6 -5.68 11.71 8.31
CA THR A 6 -5.44 11.36 9.70
C THR A 6 -4.68 10.03 9.73
N HIS A 7 -3.95 9.78 10.80
CA HIS A 7 -3.18 8.54 10.96
C HIS A 7 -2.07 8.35 9.93
N PHE A 8 -1.64 9.44 9.31
CA PHE A 8 -0.49 9.44 8.42
C PHE A 8 0.69 10.01 9.18
N LYS A 9 1.78 9.26 9.24
CA LYS A 9 2.92 9.62 10.07
C LYS A 9 4.22 9.34 9.31
N LYS A 10 5.16 10.27 9.40
CA LYS A 10 6.49 10.06 8.83
C LYS A 10 7.38 9.39 9.86
N GLU A 11 8.03 8.31 9.46
CA GLU A 11 9.03 7.64 10.26
C GLU A 11 10.39 7.79 9.61
N LYS A 12 11.42 7.24 10.22
CA LYS A 12 12.74 7.31 9.63
C LYS A 12 12.83 6.37 8.43
N GLY A 13 12.91 6.97 7.26
CA GLY A 13 13.06 6.22 6.02
C GLY A 13 11.77 5.75 5.37
N TYR A 14 10.60 6.02 5.96
CA TYR A 14 9.33 5.63 5.37
C TYR A 14 8.18 6.41 6.01
N ALA A 15 6.98 6.28 5.44
CA ALA A 15 5.77 6.82 6.05
C ALA A 15 4.84 5.66 6.41
N VAL A 16 4.00 5.86 7.42
CA VAL A 16 3.01 4.90 7.85
C VAL A 16 1.63 5.52 7.75
N PHE A 17 0.71 4.81 7.12
CA PHE A 17 -0.70 5.18 7.09
C PHE A 17 -1.50 4.04 7.68
N CYS A 18 -2.10 4.29 8.84
CA CYS A 18 -2.87 3.27 9.56
C CYS A 18 -4.28 3.79 9.83
N PRO A 19 -5.12 3.84 8.80
CA PRO A 19 -6.49 4.33 8.97
C PRO A 19 -7.32 3.37 9.81
N ALA A 20 -8.32 3.91 10.52
CA ALA A 20 -9.16 3.11 11.38
C ALA A 20 -10.61 3.54 11.21
N GLY A 21 -11.52 2.61 11.49
CA GLY A 21 -12.94 2.90 11.49
C GLY A 21 -13.72 2.10 10.46
N GLN A 22 -14.99 2.41 10.36
CA GLN A 22 -15.91 1.71 9.46
C GLN A 22 -16.00 2.45 8.14
N VAL A 23 -15.65 1.78 7.05
CA VAL A 23 -15.64 2.38 5.72
C VAL A 23 -16.09 1.34 4.70
N SER A 24 -16.53 1.81 3.54
CA SER A 24 -16.79 0.92 2.40
C SER A 24 -15.47 0.60 1.72
N PHE A 25 -15.48 -0.38 0.83
CA PHE A 25 -14.28 -0.68 0.04
C PHE A 25 -13.86 0.53 -0.80
N ASP A 26 -14.83 1.24 -1.39
CA ASP A 26 -14.52 2.42 -2.19
C ASP A 26 -13.89 3.52 -1.35
N GLU A 27 -14.38 3.72 -0.13
CA GLU A 27 -13.79 4.69 0.77
C GLU A 27 -12.35 4.30 1.16
N MET A 28 -12.14 3.02 1.40
CA MET A 28 -10.80 2.52 1.69
C MET A 28 -9.86 2.78 0.52
N ALA A 29 -10.33 2.49 -0.70
CA ALA A 29 -9.53 2.72 -1.89
C ALA A 29 -9.17 4.19 -2.05
N GLU A 30 -10.10 5.10 -1.74
CA GLU A 30 -9.83 6.54 -1.77
C GLU A 30 -8.77 6.94 -0.73
N LEU A 31 -8.87 6.40 0.47
CA LEU A 31 -7.88 6.70 1.52
C LEU A 31 -6.48 6.24 1.12
N VAL A 32 -6.39 5.03 0.59
CA VAL A 32 -5.11 4.48 0.15
C VAL A 32 -4.55 5.32 -0.99
N SER A 33 -5.39 5.68 -1.94
CA SER A 33 -5.00 6.52 -3.06
C SER A 33 -4.44 7.87 -2.59
N CYS A 34 -5.12 8.49 -1.65
CA CYS A 34 -4.65 9.77 -1.09
C CYS A 34 -3.27 9.63 -0.44
N ALA A 35 -3.05 8.53 0.28
CA ALA A 35 -1.75 8.31 0.93
C ALA A 35 -0.63 8.14 -0.09
N VAL A 36 -0.89 7.39 -1.16
CA VAL A 36 0.10 7.17 -2.22
C VAL A 36 0.43 8.49 -2.92
N VAL A 37 -0.59 9.26 -3.28
CA VAL A 37 -0.40 10.55 -3.94
C VAL A 37 0.37 11.51 -3.04
N LEU A 38 0.06 11.52 -1.76
CA LEU A 38 0.76 12.39 -0.81
C LEU A 38 2.24 12.02 -0.73
N CYS A 39 2.55 10.73 -0.66
CA CYS A 39 3.94 10.28 -0.65
C CYS A 39 4.67 10.72 -1.90
N ARG A 40 4.06 10.52 -3.07
CA ARG A 40 4.67 10.94 -4.33
C ARG A 40 4.96 12.44 -4.36
N ARG A 41 3.99 13.24 -3.93
CA ARG A 41 4.15 14.70 -3.92
C ARG A 41 5.22 15.17 -2.95
N GLN A 42 5.35 14.52 -1.81
CA GLN A 42 6.34 14.88 -0.80
C GLN A 42 7.67 14.16 -0.99
N LYS A 43 7.81 13.40 -2.06
CA LYS A 43 9.03 12.64 -2.36
C LYS A 43 9.37 11.61 -1.30
N ILE A 44 8.35 11.06 -0.67
CA ILE A 44 8.47 9.93 0.24
C ILE A 44 8.45 8.66 -0.60
N LYS A 45 9.51 7.89 -0.58
CA LYS A 45 9.69 6.77 -1.49
C LYS A 45 9.20 5.44 -0.96
N LYS A 46 8.87 5.36 0.32
CA LYS A 46 8.46 4.11 0.96
C LYS A 46 7.25 4.37 1.84
N LEU A 47 6.20 3.56 1.64
CA LEU A 47 4.95 3.73 2.36
C LEU A 47 4.48 2.39 2.91
N LEU A 48 4.17 2.36 4.21
CA LEU A 48 3.50 1.23 4.83
C LEU A 48 2.05 1.61 5.03
N ILE A 49 1.15 0.78 4.53
CA ILE A 49 -0.29 0.95 4.73
C ILE A 49 -0.78 -0.20 5.58
N ASP A 50 -1.33 0.10 6.75
CA ASP A 50 -1.91 -0.90 7.63
C ASP A 50 -3.43 -0.72 7.62
N SER A 51 -4.14 -1.63 6.98
CA SER A 51 -5.59 -1.58 6.87
C SER A 51 -6.30 -2.48 7.88
N THR A 52 -5.58 -3.05 8.84
CA THR A 52 -6.17 -4.01 9.78
C THR A 52 -7.20 -3.40 10.73
N GLU A 53 -7.18 -2.08 10.91
CA GLU A 53 -8.13 -1.38 11.77
C GLU A 53 -9.35 -0.88 11.01
N LEU A 54 -9.44 -1.16 9.72
CA LEU A 54 -10.60 -0.80 8.91
C LEU A 54 -11.62 -1.93 8.93
N HIS A 55 -12.89 -1.56 9.02
CA HIS A 55 -14.01 -2.50 8.97
C HIS A 55 -15.10 -1.96 8.05
N GLY A 56 -16.14 -2.76 7.83
CA GLY A 56 -17.31 -2.32 7.07
C GLY A 56 -17.36 -2.84 5.65
N PHE A 57 -16.36 -3.61 5.24
CA PHE A 57 -16.38 -4.24 3.92
C PHE A 57 -15.81 -5.65 4.01
N LYS A 58 -16.22 -6.48 3.07
CA LYS A 58 -15.71 -7.85 2.96
C LYS A 58 -14.38 -7.84 2.23
N THR A 59 -13.62 -8.93 2.37
CA THR A 59 -12.42 -9.09 1.55
C THR A 59 -12.81 -8.92 0.09
N PRO A 60 -12.16 -7.99 -0.62
CA PRO A 60 -12.57 -7.67 -2.00
C PRO A 60 -12.35 -8.84 -2.95
N GLY A 61 -13.18 -8.88 -3.99
CA GLY A 61 -13.04 -9.86 -5.06
C GLY A 61 -11.92 -9.52 -6.00
N ILE A 62 -11.71 -10.41 -6.97
CA ILE A 62 -10.58 -10.28 -7.91
C ILE A 62 -10.64 -8.98 -8.69
N SER A 63 -11.81 -8.62 -9.20
CA SER A 63 -11.95 -7.38 -9.98
C SER A 63 -11.63 -6.14 -9.17
N GLU A 64 -12.12 -6.10 -7.94
CA GLU A 64 -11.88 -4.95 -7.07
C GLU A 64 -10.40 -4.82 -6.72
N ARG A 65 -9.75 -5.94 -6.47
CA ARG A 65 -8.32 -5.95 -6.15
C ARG A 65 -7.49 -5.55 -7.36
N TYR A 66 -7.86 -6.02 -8.53
CA TYR A 66 -7.21 -5.66 -9.77
C TYR A 66 -7.27 -4.14 -10.01
N ASN A 67 -8.47 -3.58 -9.88
CA ASN A 67 -8.66 -2.15 -10.09
C ASN A 67 -7.89 -1.31 -9.09
N LEU A 68 -7.85 -1.75 -7.84
CA LEU A 68 -7.09 -1.05 -6.80
C LEU A 68 -5.59 -1.10 -7.11
N ALA A 69 -5.08 -2.26 -7.50
CA ALA A 69 -3.66 -2.42 -7.83
C ALA A 69 -3.27 -1.53 -9.00
N GLU A 70 -4.10 -1.47 -10.04
CA GLU A 70 -3.85 -0.60 -11.18
C GLU A 70 -3.82 0.87 -10.79
N ARG A 71 -4.79 1.27 -9.99
CA ARG A 71 -4.89 2.65 -9.53
C ARG A 71 -3.67 3.05 -8.71
N MET A 72 -3.26 2.18 -7.78
CA MET A 72 -2.08 2.44 -6.95
C MET A 72 -0.82 2.54 -7.80
N ALA A 73 -0.68 1.68 -8.79
CA ALA A 73 0.48 1.70 -9.68
C ALA A 73 0.56 3.03 -10.45
N GLN A 74 -0.57 3.50 -10.96
CA GLN A 74 -0.62 4.78 -11.66
C GLN A 74 -0.26 5.93 -10.75
N GLU A 75 -0.80 5.94 -9.55
CA GLU A 75 -0.59 7.03 -8.61
C GLU A 75 0.80 7.04 -8.01
N ALA A 76 1.39 5.88 -7.81
CA ALA A 76 2.77 5.78 -7.33
C ALA A 76 3.77 6.17 -8.41
N ALA A 77 3.41 6.01 -9.68
CA ALA A 77 4.26 6.37 -10.83
C ALA A 77 5.67 5.80 -10.70
N SER A 78 5.81 4.59 -10.21
CA SER A 78 7.08 3.89 -9.95
C SER A 78 7.99 4.61 -8.95
N LEU A 79 7.46 5.58 -8.22
CA LEU A 79 8.26 6.38 -7.29
C LEU A 79 8.05 6.00 -5.83
N VAL A 80 7.04 5.18 -5.52
CA VAL A 80 6.71 4.81 -4.14
C VAL A 80 6.67 3.29 -4.03
N LYS A 81 7.46 2.76 -3.12
CA LYS A 81 7.43 1.34 -2.75
C LYS A 81 6.40 1.17 -1.64
N ILE A 82 5.52 0.18 -1.74
CA ILE A 82 4.38 0.04 -0.83
C ILE A 82 4.37 -1.32 -0.15
N ALA A 83 4.32 -1.32 1.17
CA ALA A 83 4.06 -2.51 1.97
C ALA A 83 2.66 -2.39 2.55
N HIS A 84 1.82 -3.39 2.33
CA HIS A 84 0.44 -3.40 2.81
C HIS A 84 0.28 -4.46 3.89
N VAL A 85 -0.09 -4.03 5.10
CA VAL A 85 -0.39 -4.94 6.20
C VAL A 85 -1.89 -5.14 6.24
N ALA A 86 -2.33 -6.38 6.12
CA ALA A 86 -3.74 -6.72 6.01
C ALA A 86 -4.04 -8.00 6.79
N SER A 87 -5.32 -8.40 6.82
CA SER A 87 -5.72 -9.63 7.47
C SER A 87 -5.09 -10.85 6.79
N PRO A 88 -4.93 -11.98 7.51
CA PRO A 88 -4.39 -13.18 6.88
C PRO A 88 -5.18 -13.63 5.67
N GLU A 89 -6.51 -13.46 5.68
CA GLU A 89 -7.35 -13.82 4.56
C GLU A 89 -6.98 -13.02 3.31
N TRP A 90 -6.80 -11.72 3.46
CA TRP A 90 -6.38 -10.86 2.35
C TRP A 90 -5.02 -11.29 1.84
N VAL A 91 -4.07 -11.52 2.74
CA VAL A 91 -2.70 -11.88 2.35
C VAL A 91 -2.68 -13.18 1.56
N ARG A 92 -3.44 -14.19 2.00
CA ARG A 92 -3.48 -15.48 1.29
C ARG A 92 -3.99 -15.37 -0.13
N SER A 93 -4.91 -14.44 -0.38
CA SER A 93 -5.51 -14.28 -1.70
C SER A 93 -4.90 -13.14 -2.50
N GLY A 94 -3.86 -12.50 -1.97
CA GLY A 94 -3.34 -11.26 -2.52
C GLY A 94 -2.23 -11.35 -3.56
N GLU A 95 -1.77 -12.55 -3.91
CA GLU A 95 -0.67 -12.67 -4.85
C GLU A 95 -1.03 -12.13 -6.23
N PHE A 96 -2.28 -12.30 -6.63
CA PHE A 96 -2.72 -11.81 -7.92
C PHE A 96 -2.58 -10.29 -8.05
N ASP A 97 -3.03 -9.56 -7.03
CA ASP A 97 -2.97 -8.10 -7.10
C ASP A 97 -1.53 -7.58 -7.01
N VAL A 98 -0.66 -8.28 -6.29
CA VAL A 98 0.75 -7.93 -6.24
C VAL A 98 1.39 -8.08 -7.62
N GLU A 99 1.09 -9.17 -8.32
CA GLU A 99 1.61 -9.37 -9.67
C GLU A 99 1.10 -8.32 -10.65
N VAL A 100 -0.17 -7.98 -10.56
CA VAL A 100 -0.74 -6.93 -11.40
C VAL A 100 0.00 -5.61 -11.16
N ALA A 101 0.24 -5.27 -9.91
CA ALA A 101 0.96 -4.05 -9.56
C ALA A 101 2.38 -4.06 -10.12
N ARG A 102 3.09 -5.17 -9.97
CA ARG A 102 4.45 -5.31 -10.50
C ARG A 102 4.51 -5.17 -12.01
N ASN A 103 3.56 -5.75 -12.69
CA ASN A 103 3.50 -5.67 -14.15
C ASN A 103 3.29 -4.25 -14.63
N ARG A 104 2.82 -3.37 -13.75
CA ARG A 104 2.63 -1.96 -14.05
C ARG A 104 3.67 -1.06 -13.39
N GLY A 105 4.75 -1.66 -12.90
CA GLY A 105 5.87 -0.90 -12.37
C GLY A 105 5.78 -0.53 -10.91
N LEU A 106 4.81 -1.05 -10.16
CA LEU A 106 4.69 -0.78 -8.74
C LEU A 106 5.38 -1.89 -7.94
N ASP A 107 6.29 -1.50 -7.05
CA ASP A 107 6.91 -2.44 -6.13
C ASP A 107 6.07 -2.47 -4.86
N ALA A 108 5.26 -3.52 -4.71
CA ALA A 108 4.32 -3.67 -3.60
C ALA A 108 4.28 -5.11 -3.11
N LYS A 109 3.98 -5.28 -1.82
CA LYS A 109 3.83 -6.60 -1.24
C LYS A 109 2.88 -6.55 -0.06
N ASN A 110 2.13 -7.64 0.14
CA ASN A 110 1.19 -7.79 1.25
C ASN A 110 1.82 -8.57 2.39
N PHE A 111 1.50 -8.15 3.62
CA PHE A 111 1.99 -8.79 4.84
C PHE A 111 0.86 -8.89 5.86
N ASN A 112 0.97 -9.84 6.79
CA ASN A 112 0.10 -9.88 7.96
C ASN A 112 0.84 -9.53 9.24
N SER A 113 2.04 -8.98 9.12
CA SER A 113 2.87 -8.54 10.24
C SER A 113 3.52 -7.21 9.89
N GLU A 114 3.33 -6.22 10.78
CA GLU A 114 3.94 -4.91 10.56
C GLU A 114 5.46 -4.98 10.60
N SER A 115 6.03 -5.76 11.51
CA SER A 115 7.49 -5.84 11.61
C SER A 115 8.12 -6.42 10.35
N GLU A 116 7.50 -7.43 9.75
CA GLU A 116 7.99 -7.98 8.49
C GLU A 116 7.82 -7.01 7.34
N ALA A 117 6.71 -6.27 7.35
CA ALA A 117 6.46 -5.25 6.32
C ALA A 117 7.54 -4.16 6.38
N VAL A 118 7.89 -3.69 7.57
CA VAL A 118 8.92 -2.68 7.73
C VAL A 118 10.27 -3.19 7.26
N LYS A 119 10.61 -4.42 7.63
CA LYS A 119 11.87 -5.02 7.19
C LYS A 119 11.98 -5.06 5.68
N TRP A 120 10.92 -5.51 5.02
CA TRP A 120 10.91 -5.57 3.56
C TRP A 120 10.99 -4.19 2.95
N LEU A 121 10.26 -3.24 3.52
CA LEU A 121 10.20 -1.88 3.01
C LEU A 121 11.56 -1.19 3.07
N LEU A 122 12.30 -1.42 4.14
CA LEU A 122 13.59 -0.79 4.35
C LEU A 122 14.76 -1.57 3.74
N LYS A 123 14.50 -2.77 3.24
CA LYS A 123 15.54 -3.59 2.66
C LYS A 123 16.08 -2.96 1.39
N GLU A 124 17.39 -2.90 1.26
CA GLU A 124 18.03 -2.39 0.06
C GLU A 124 17.90 -3.37 -1.09
N GLN A 125 17.79 -2.82 -2.29
CA GLN A 125 17.71 -3.61 -3.51
C GLN A 125 19.14 -4.00 -3.93
N VAL A 126 19.70 -5.00 -3.27
CA VAL A 126 21.08 -5.40 -3.51
C VAL A 126 21.33 -5.77 -4.96
N SER A 127 20.35 -6.41 -5.60
CA SER A 127 20.46 -6.79 -7.00
C SER A 127 20.72 -5.60 -7.92
N ASN A 128 20.24 -4.44 -7.57
CA ASN A 128 20.41 -3.24 -8.38
C ASN A 128 21.86 -2.76 -8.38
N ARG A 129 22.60 -3.09 -7.34
CA ARG A 129 24.00 -2.68 -7.25
C ARG A 129 24.94 -3.59 -7.99
N LEU A 130 24.50 -4.82 -8.22
CA LEU A 130 25.32 -5.80 -8.91
C LEU A 130 25.12 -5.77 -10.41
N ALA A 131 24.11 -5.06 -10.83
CA ALA A 131 23.80 -4.95 -12.24
C ALA A 131 24.76 -4.06 -12.98
#